data_48f4cafa702434ff565b67915dd0c128
#
_entry.id   48f4cafa702434ff565b67915dd0c128
#
_cell.length_a   1.000
_cell.length_b   1.000
_cell.length_c   1.000
_cell.angle_alpha   90.00
_cell.angle_beta   90.00
_cell.angle_gamma   90.00
#
_symmetry.space_group_name_H-M   'P 1'
#
loop_
_entity.id
_entity.type
_entity.pdbx_description
1 polymer ?
#
loop_
_entity_poly.entity_id
_entity_poly.type
_entity_poly.pdbx_seq_one_letter_code
_entity_poly.pdbx_strand_id
1 'polypeptide(L)'
;SLEQLPIVPKQWRVEVKPKTATQFKVVKALLAKATHLVIATDADREGELIAREIIDLCGYRGPIERLWLSALNDASIRTALGKLLPSSDTLPMYYSALARSRADWLVGMNLSRLFTVLGRQAGYDGVLSVGRVQTPTLKLVVDRDREIAAFKSVPFWAIDVSLSTEGQAFSAQWVAPDGCTDDAGGRAGI
;
A
#
# COMPACT_ATOMS: atom_id res chain seq x y z
N SER A 1 -12.02 -26.15 9.61
CA SER A 1 -13.39 -26.01 10.12
C SER A 1 -13.55 -24.63 10.79
N LEU A 2 -14.79 -24.18 10.98
CA LEU A 2 -15.10 -22.92 11.67
C LEU A 2 -14.70 -22.95 13.16
N GLU A 3 -14.68 -24.13 13.77
CA GLU A 3 -14.32 -24.34 15.16
C GLU A 3 -12.83 -23.97 15.47
N GLN A 4 -12.01 -23.88 14.43
CA GLN A 4 -10.61 -23.48 14.58
C GLN A 4 -10.40 -21.97 14.55
N LEU A 5 -11.46 -21.20 14.32
CA LEU A 5 -11.39 -19.75 14.25
C LEU A 5 -11.79 -19.12 15.59
N PRO A 6 -11.14 -18.01 16.00
CA PRO A 6 -10.06 -17.32 15.30
C PRO A 6 -8.68 -17.99 15.49
N ILE A 7 -7.88 -18.03 14.44
CA ILE A 7 -6.49 -18.46 14.53
C ILE A 7 -5.63 -17.29 15.00
N VAL A 8 -5.11 -17.37 16.20
CA VAL A 8 -4.19 -16.38 16.78
C VAL A 8 -2.87 -17.09 17.10
N PRO A 9 -1.76 -16.74 16.41
CA PRO A 9 -0.49 -17.37 16.66
C PRO A 9 0.01 -17.07 18.07
N LYS A 10 0.40 -18.10 18.83
CA LYS A 10 1.09 -17.92 20.13
C LYS A 10 2.50 -17.37 19.95
N GLN A 11 3.13 -17.68 18.82
CA GLN A 11 4.46 -17.22 18.44
C GLN A 11 4.48 -16.90 16.96
N TRP A 12 5.05 -15.75 16.61
CA TRP A 12 5.29 -15.36 15.23
C TRP A 12 6.64 -15.93 14.78
N ARG A 13 6.64 -16.54 13.61
CA ARG A 13 7.85 -17.09 12.99
C ARG A 13 8.04 -16.45 11.62
N VAL A 14 9.27 -16.05 11.35
CA VAL A 14 9.70 -15.60 10.02
C VAL A 14 10.48 -16.75 9.39
N GLU A 15 10.12 -17.14 8.19
CA GLU A 15 10.73 -18.25 7.47
C GLU A 15 11.28 -17.80 6.13
N VAL A 16 12.47 -18.29 5.79
CA VAL A 16 13.08 -18.02 4.50
C VAL A 16 12.41 -18.88 3.43
N LYS A 17 11.82 -18.24 2.41
CA LYS A 17 11.18 -18.96 1.32
C LYS A 17 12.23 -19.77 0.51
N PRO A 18 11.92 -20.99 0.05
CA PRO A 18 12.85 -21.82 -0.73
C PRO A 18 13.47 -21.07 -1.92
N LYS A 19 12.66 -20.27 -2.63
CA LYS A 19 13.08 -19.49 -3.81
C LYS A 19 14.18 -18.47 -3.48
N THR A 20 14.23 -17.94 -2.26
CA THR A 20 15.21 -16.91 -1.83
C THR A 20 16.31 -17.46 -0.93
N ALA A 21 16.28 -18.77 -0.64
CA ALA A 21 17.19 -19.39 0.34
C ALA A 21 18.68 -19.27 -0.06
N THR A 22 18.99 -19.34 -1.35
CA THR A 22 20.37 -19.20 -1.85
C THR A 22 20.91 -17.80 -1.55
N GLN A 23 20.16 -16.76 -1.88
CA GLN A 23 20.56 -15.38 -1.60
C GLN A 23 20.63 -15.11 -0.09
N PHE A 24 19.68 -15.65 0.68
CA PHE A 24 19.71 -15.52 2.12
C PHE A 24 20.99 -16.13 2.75
N LYS A 25 21.45 -17.28 2.25
CA LYS A 25 22.71 -17.91 2.71
C LYS A 25 23.91 -16.99 2.48
N VAL A 26 23.97 -16.31 1.33
CA VAL A 26 25.04 -15.34 1.02
C VAL A 26 25.01 -14.18 1.99
N VAL A 27 23.83 -13.56 2.19
CA VAL A 27 23.65 -12.45 3.14
C VAL A 27 24.03 -12.87 4.55
N LYS A 28 23.58 -14.05 5.01
CA LYS A 28 23.93 -14.59 6.33
C LYS A 28 25.44 -14.79 6.51
N ALA A 29 26.12 -15.31 5.50
CA ALA A 29 27.57 -15.50 5.54
C ALA A 29 28.35 -14.17 5.57
N LEU A 30 27.85 -13.14 4.90
CA LEU A 30 28.43 -11.79 4.96
C LEU A 30 28.19 -11.13 6.32
N LEU A 31 26.98 -11.20 6.83
CA LEU A 31 26.63 -10.65 8.16
C LEU A 31 27.43 -11.30 9.28
N ALA A 32 27.74 -12.59 9.19
CA ALA A 32 28.58 -13.27 10.19
C ALA A 32 30.02 -12.72 10.28
N LYS A 33 30.49 -12.04 9.23
CA LYS A 33 31.84 -11.43 9.16
C LYS A 33 31.82 -9.92 9.33
N ALA A 34 30.65 -9.31 9.25
CA ALA A 34 30.50 -7.87 9.29
C ALA A 34 30.80 -7.33 10.69
N THR A 35 31.66 -6.33 10.78
CA THR A 35 31.93 -5.58 12.01
C THR A 35 31.02 -4.39 12.18
N HIS A 36 30.42 -3.91 11.08
CA HIS A 36 29.52 -2.79 11.02
C HIS A 36 28.50 -3.03 9.91
N LEU A 37 27.24 -2.64 10.11
CA LEU A 37 26.16 -2.79 9.15
C LEU A 37 25.50 -1.46 8.87
N VAL A 38 25.30 -1.17 7.59
CA VAL A 38 24.48 -0.04 7.13
C VAL A 38 23.23 -0.59 6.45
N ILE A 39 22.06 -0.27 6.97
CA ILE A 39 20.79 -0.58 6.34
C ILE A 39 20.56 0.42 5.19
N ALA A 40 20.46 -0.07 3.97
CA ALA A 40 20.27 0.71 2.74
C ALA A 40 19.06 0.28 1.92
N THR A 41 18.07 -0.35 2.57
CA THR A 41 16.76 -0.65 1.97
C THR A 41 15.97 0.64 1.74
N ASP A 42 14.82 0.55 1.07
CA ASP A 42 13.95 1.70 0.83
C ASP A 42 13.71 2.52 2.09
N ALA A 43 13.63 3.85 1.92
CA ALA A 43 13.51 4.79 3.02
C ALA A 43 12.05 4.87 3.51
N ASP A 44 11.52 3.73 3.94
CA ASP A 44 10.18 3.60 4.49
C ASP A 44 10.12 2.50 5.57
N ARG A 45 8.95 2.31 6.15
CA ARG A 45 8.72 1.32 7.20
C ARG A 45 8.81 -0.12 6.71
N GLU A 46 8.46 -0.41 5.45
CA GLU A 46 8.54 -1.76 4.88
C GLU A 46 10.02 -2.14 4.65
N GLY A 47 10.83 -1.20 4.16
CA GLY A 47 12.29 -1.37 4.05
C GLY A 47 12.95 -1.63 5.41
N GLU A 48 12.51 -0.93 6.47
CA GLU A 48 12.95 -1.21 7.84
C GLU A 48 12.56 -2.62 8.30
N LEU A 49 11.34 -3.05 8.04
CA LEU A 49 10.86 -4.39 8.40
C LEU A 49 11.72 -5.47 7.74
N ILE A 50 11.92 -5.38 6.43
CA ILE A 50 12.71 -6.36 5.66
C ILE A 50 14.14 -6.46 6.22
N ALA A 51 14.80 -5.31 6.41
CA ALA A 51 16.17 -5.31 6.89
C ALA A 51 16.30 -5.91 8.29
N ARG A 52 15.41 -5.52 9.23
CA ARG A 52 15.50 -5.97 10.62
C ARG A 52 15.11 -7.44 10.80
N GLU A 53 14.14 -7.95 10.04
CA GLU A 53 13.83 -9.37 10.02
C GLU A 53 15.04 -10.22 9.57
N ILE A 54 15.77 -9.76 8.53
CA ILE A 54 17.00 -10.44 8.08
C ILE A 54 18.09 -10.38 9.14
N ILE A 55 18.29 -9.22 9.76
CA ILE A 55 19.28 -9.02 10.85
C ILE A 55 18.99 -9.96 12.01
N ASP A 56 17.72 -10.06 12.44
CA ASP A 56 17.28 -10.91 13.53
C ASP A 56 17.43 -12.40 13.19
N LEU A 57 17.03 -12.81 11.98
CA LEU A 57 17.20 -14.19 11.50
C LEU A 57 18.68 -14.61 11.40
N CYS A 58 19.56 -13.66 11.07
CA CYS A 58 21.00 -13.93 11.01
C CYS A 58 21.69 -13.85 12.37
N GLY A 59 21.02 -13.30 13.39
CA GLY A 59 21.57 -13.13 14.74
C GLY A 59 22.68 -12.07 14.83
N TYR A 60 22.70 -11.08 13.93
CA TYR A 60 23.70 -10.01 13.97
C TYR A 60 23.46 -9.10 15.18
N ARG A 61 24.57 -8.75 15.89
CA ARG A 61 24.52 -7.93 17.13
C ARG A 61 25.53 -6.78 17.12
N GLY A 62 26.21 -6.55 15.99
CA GLY A 62 27.15 -5.45 15.84
C GLY A 62 26.46 -4.08 15.68
N PRO A 63 27.27 -3.03 15.53
CA PRO A 63 26.77 -1.68 15.26
C PRO A 63 25.96 -1.61 13.96
N ILE A 64 24.84 -0.86 14.00
CA ILE A 64 23.92 -0.69 12.87
C ILE A 64 23.65 0.79 12.69
N GLU A 65 23.80 1.26 11.47
CA GLU A 65 23.42 2.60 11.01
C GLU A 65 22.43 2.51 9.85
N ARG A 66 21.75 3.60 9.56
CA ARG A 66 20.73 3.70 8.52
C ARG A 66 21.14 4.72 7.45
N LEU A 67 21.25 4.29 6.22
CA LEU A 67 21.33 5.15 5.05
C LEU A 67 19.90 5.52 4.61
N TRP A 68 19.52 6.78 4.79
CA TRP A 68 18.20 7.28 4.42
C TRP A 68 18.27 8.02 3.08
N LEU A 69 17.73 7.42 2.03
CA LEU A 69 17.75 7.94 0.67
C LEU A 69 16.33 8.24 0.18
N SER A 70 16.04 9.53 -0.07
CA SER A 70 14.76 9.96 -0.66
C SER A 70 14.85 10.14 -2.19
N ALA A 71 16.07 10.25 -2.74
CA ALA A 71 16.30 10.37 -4.18
C ALA A 71 17.61 9.67 -4.57
N LEU A 72 17.64 9.10 -5.78
CA LEU A 72 18.76 8.29 -6.29
C LEU A 72 19.72 9.05 -7.22
N ASN A 73 19.77 10.38 -7.13
CA ASN A 73 20.76 11.17 -7.83
C ASN A 73 22.08 11.23 -7.04
N ASP A 74 23.20 11.45 -7.73
CA ASP A 74 24.55 11.44 -7.14
C ASP A 74 24.71 12.40 -5.95
N ALA A 75 24.13 13.60 -6.02
CA ALA A 75 24.23 14.59 -4.95
C ALA A 75 23.53 14.11 -3.67
N SER A 76 22.31 13.56 -3.80
CA SER A 76 21.54 13.00 -2.67
C SER A 76 22.25 11.80 -2.05
N ILE A 77 22.80 10.90 -2.87
CA ILE A 77 23.55 9.73 -2.41
C ILE A 77 24.77 10.14 -1.61
N ARG A 78 25.58 11.08 -2.13
CA ARG A 78 26.80 11.59 -1.43
C ARG A 78 26.43 12.26 -0.11
N THR A 79 25.38 13.06 -0.10
CA THR A 79 24.90 13.74 1.12
C THR A 79 24.45 12.72 2.17
N ALA A 80 23.66 11.72 1.78
CA ALA A 80 23.17 10.71 2.69
C ALA A 80 24.28 9.79 3.23
N LEU A 81 25.27 9.42 2.41
CA LEU A 81 26.44 8.66 2.85
C LEU A 81 27.29 9.44 3.86
N GLY A 82 27.33 10.77 3.76
CA GLY A 82 28.00 11.63 4.73
C GLY A 82 27.22 11.83 6.04
N LYS A 83 25.96 11.39 6.11
CA LYS A 83 25.08 11.58 7.28
C LYS A 83 24.23 10.34 7.52
N LEU A 84 24.84 9.24 7.94
CA LEU A 84 24.13 8.06 8.37
C LEU A 84 23.34 8.35 9.65
N LEU A 85 22.13 7.77 9.73
CA LEU A 85 21.27 7.90 10.90
C LEU A 85 21.56 6.79 11.91
N PRO A 86 21.45 7.05 13.21
CA PRO A 86 21.43 6.00 14.22
C PRO A 86 20.29 5.01 13.97
N SER A 87 20.55 3.72 14.14
CA SER A 87 19.52 2.69 13.98
C SER A 87 18.29 2.88 14.88
N SER A 88 18.45 3.55 16.03
CA SER A 88 17.38 3.89 16.96
C SER A 88 16.30 4.79 16.35
N ASP A 89 16.70 5.69 15.45
CA ASP A 89 15.81 6.74 14.92
C ASP A 89 14.71 6.16 14.02
N THR A 90 15.02 5.04 13.36
CA THR A 90 14.08 4.35 12.45
C THR A 90 13.42 3.11 13.07
N LEU A 91 13.80 2.73 14.28
CA LEU A 91 13.23 1.59 15.00
C LEU A 91 11.69 1.69 15.20
N PRO A 92 11.08 2.86 15.48
CA PRO A 92 9.62 2.97 15.55
C PRO A 92 8.91 2.62 14.24
N MET A 93 9.54 2.87 13.09
CA MET A 93 9.00 2.50 11.77
C MET A 93 8.95 0.97 11.59
N TYR A 94 9.99 0.27 12.04
CA TYR A 94 9.98 -1.21 12.08
C TYR A 94 8.81 -1.74 12.89
N TYR A 95 8.60 -1.25 14.11
CA TYR A 95 7.49 -1.71 14.93
C TYR A 95 6.12 -1.40 14.31
N SER A 96 5.99 -0.26 13.66
CA SER A 96 4.78 0.12 12.92
C SER A 96 4.49 -0.87 11.77
N ALA A 97 5.50 -1.21 10.96
CA ALA A 97 5.36 -2.17 9.88
C ALA A 97 5.08 -3.59 10.40
N LEU A 98 5.76 -4.00 11.47
CA LEU A 98 5.55 -5.30 12.09
C LEU A 98 4.12 -5.45 12.64
N ALA A 99 3.62 -4.44 13.34
CA ALA A 99 2.25 -4.43 13.85
C ALA A 99 1.24 -4.53 12.71
N ARG A 100 1.45 -3.75 11.64
CA ARG A 100 0.62 -3.80 10.44
C ARG A 100 0.64 -5.18 9.77
N SER A 101 1.81 -5.76 9.56
CA SER A 101 1.97 -7.10 8.96
C SER A 101 1.21 -8.16 9.75
N ARG A 102 1.32 -8.12 11.09
CA ARG A 102 0.61 -9.05 11.97
C ARG A 102 -0.91 -8.85 11.94
N ALA A 103 -1.37 -7.61 11.93
CA ALA A 103 -2.79 -7.28 11.81
C ALA A 103 -3.36 -7.73 10.46
N ASP A 104 -2.64 -7.47 9.37
CA ASP A 104 -3.02 -7.92 8.02
C ASP A 104 -3.10 -9.45 7.95
N TRP A 105 -2.16 -10.15 8.58
CA TRP A 105 -2.19 -11.62 8.65
C TRP A 105 -3.39 -12.13 9.46
N LEU A 106 -3.64 -11.56 10.65
CA LEU A 106 -4.75 -11.97 11.50
C LEU A 106 -6.10 -11.79 10.81
N VAL A 107 -6.33 -10.61 10.21
CA VAL A 107 -7.56 -10.30 9.49
C VAL A 107 -7.67 -11.18 8.24
N GLY A 108 -6.63 -11.19 7.40
CA GLY A 108 -6.64 -11.92 6.13
C GLY A 108 -6.81 -13.42 6.32
N MET A 109 -6.06 -14.04 7.24
CA MET A 109 -6.12 -15.48 7.50
C MET A 109 -7.49 -15.91 8.03
N ASN A 110 -8.00 -15.21 9.02
CA ASN A 110 -9.24 -15.59 9.68
C ASN A 110 -10.46 -15.31 8.79
N LEU A 111 -10.58 -14.12 8.22
CA LEU A 111 -11.73 -13.76 7.40
C LEU A 111 -11.75 -14.50 6.05
N SER A 112 -10.60 -14.71 5.40
CA SER A 112 -10.57 -15.50 4.17
C SER A 112 -11.03 -16.94 4.40
N ARG A 113 -10.61 -17.56 5.50
CA ARG A 113 -11.10 -18.91 5.86
C ARG A 113 -12.60 -18.92 6.19
N LEU A 114 -13.04 -17.94 7.00
CA LEU A 114 -14.45 -17.82 7.36
C LEU A 114 -15.33 -17.71 6.11
N PHE A 115 -15.06 -16.71 5.27
CA PHE A 115 -15.87 -16.47 4.07
C PHE A 115 -15.76 -17.59 3.04
N THR A 116 -14.60 -18.24 2.90
CA THR A 116 -14.46 -19.40 2.02
C THR A 116 -15.33 -20.58 2.49
N VAL A 117 -15.39 -20.84 3.80
CA VAL A 117 -16.23 -21.93 4.34
C VAL A 117 -17.73 -21.59 4.18
N LEU A 118 -18.13 -20.36 4.51
CA LEU A 118 -19.50 -19.90 4.33
C LEU A 118 -19.91 -19.89 2.84
N GLY A 119 -19.02 -19.46 1.96
CA GLY A 119 -19.25 -19.48 0.51
C GLY A 119 -19.47 -20.90 -0.02
N ARG A 120 -18.69 -21.87 0.43
CA ARG A 120 -18.87 -23.28 0.06
C ARG A 120 -20.22 -23.84 0.55
N GLN A 121 -20.65 -23.47 1.74
CA GLN A 121 -21.99 -23.85 2.24
C GLN A 121 -23.12 -23.25 1.39
N ALA A 122 -22.87 -22.08 0.77
CA ALA A 122 -23.79 -21.43 -0.16
C ALA A 122 -23.60 -21.89 -1.64
N GLY A 123 -22.79 -22.92 -1.90
CA GLY A 123 -22.58 -23.48 -3.24
C GLY A 123 -21.47 -22.81 -4.06
N TYR A 124 -20.66 -21.92 -3.48
CA TYR A 124 -19.53 -21.30 -4.17
C TYR A 124 -18.28 -22.20 -4.10
N ASP A 125 -17.80 -22.63 -5.27
CA ASP A 125 -16.59 -23.45 -5.37
C ASP A 125 -15.37 -22.59 -5.69
N GLY A 126 -14.77 -22.01 -4.66
CA GLY A 126 -13.60 -21.15 -4.80
C GLY A 126 -13.08 -20.67 -3.44
N VAL A 127 -12.04 -19.85 -3.48
CA VAL A 127 -11.48 -19.18 -2.31
C VAL A 127 -11.94 -17.73 -2.28
N LEU A 128 -12.63 -17.35 -1.20
CA LEU A 128 -13.02 -15.98 -0.95
C LEU A 128 -11.96 -15.33 -0.06
N SER A 129 -10.98 -14.69 -0.71
CA SER A 129 -9.92 -13.99 0.02
C SER A 129 -10.37 -12.61 0.49
N VAL A 130 -9.99 -12.30 1.72
CA VAL A 130 -10.24 -11.00 2.36
C VAL A 130 -8.90 -10.36 2.70
N GLY A 131 -8.75 -9.10 2.39
CA GLY A 131 -7.55 -8.35 2.69
C GLY A 131 -7.83 -6.87 2.84
N ARG A 132 -7.02 -6.22 3.66
CA ARG A 132 -7.17 -4.80 3.99
C ARG A 132 -7.09 -3.86 2.78
N VAL A 133 -6.37 -4.23 1.74
CA VAL A 133 -6.26 -3.45 0.51
C VAL A 133 -7.18 -4.01 -0.57
N GLN A 134 -7.10 -5.32 -0.84
CA GLN A 134 -7.85 -5.93 -1.94
C GLN A 134 -9.37 -5.85 -1.78
N THR A 135 -9.91 -5.99 -0.56
CA THR A 135 -11.36 -5.97 -0.34
C THR A 135 -11.96 -4.58 -0.57
N PRO A 136 -11.39 -3.48 -0.01
CA PRO A 136 -11.84 -2.13 -0.36
C PRO A 136 -11.68 -1.79 -1.84
N THR A 137 -10.58 -2.22 -2.46
CA THR A 137 -10.36 -2.00 -3.91
C THR A 137 -11.42 -2.71 -4.74
N LEU A 138 -11.73 -3.98 -4.42
CA LEU A 138 -12.80 -4.71 -5.07
C LEU A 138 -14.16 -4.01 -4.89
N LYS A 139 -14.43 -3.49 -3.68
CA LYS A 139 -15.65 -2.72 -3.42
C LYS A 139 -15.79 -1.51 -4.35
N LEU A 140 -14.70 -0.74 -4.54
CA LEU A 140 -14.72 0.42 -5.46
C LEU A 140 -15.07 0.00 -6.90
N VAL A 141 -14.50 -1.10 -7.37
CA VAL A 141 -14.81 -1.63 -8.72
C VAL A 141 -16.27 -2.06 -8.80
N VAL A 142 -16.75 -2.85 -7.84
CA VAL A 142 -18.15 -3.32 -7.82
C VAL A 142 -19.16 -2.17 -7.71
N ASP A 143 -18.86 -1.16 -6.89
CA ASP A 143 -19.72 0.01 -6.76
C ASP A 143 -19.79 0.78 -8.09
N ARG A 144 -18.64 0.95 -8.77
CA ARG A 144 -18.60 1.57 -10.09
C ARG A 144 -19.36 0.79 -11.16
N ASP A 145 -19.23 -0.53 -11.17
CA ASP A 145 -20.00 -1.38 -12.11
C ASP A 145 -21.51 -1.24 -11.87
N ARG A 146 -21.93 -1.17 -10.59
CA ARG A 146 -23.34 -0.94 -10.23
C ARG A 146 -23.82 0.44 -10.66
N GLU A 147 -23.03 1.50 -10.47
CA GLU A 147 -23.35 2.84 -10.96
C GLU A 147 -23.53 2.86 -12.48
N ILE A 148 -22.61 2.19 -13.21
CA ILE A 148 -22.72 2.09 -14.68
C ILE A 148 -23.96 1.33 -15.09
N ALA A 149 -24.27 0.22 -14.44
CA ALA A 149 -25.45 -0.59 -14.74
C ALA A 149 -26.77 0.15 -14.41
N ALA A 150 -26.77 1.00 -13.39
CA ALA A 150 -27.90 1.81 -12.97
C ALA A 150 -27.94 3.20 -13.65
N PHE A 151 -26.98 3.48 -14.51
CA PHE A 151 -26.84 4.82 -15.12
C PHE A 151 -28.08 5.19 -15.95
N LYS A 152 -28.62 6.34 -15.62
CA LYS A 152 -29.69 6.97 -16.43
C LYS A 152 -29.10 8.23 -17.04
N SER A 153 -29.20 8.32 -18.36
CA SER A 153 -28.78 9.52 -19.08
C SER A 153 -29.62 10.72 -18.65
N VAL A 154 -28.97 11.76 -18.16
CA VAL A 154 -29.59 13.04 -17.85
C VAL A 154 -29.02 14.06 -18.82
N PRO A 155 -29.87 14.77 -19.59
CA PRO A 155 -29.40 15.84 -20.47
C PRO A 155 -28.80 16.98 -19.66
N PHE A 156 -27.70 17.54 -20.13
CA PHE A 156 -27.09 18.73 -19.56
C PHE A 156 -26.75 19.72 -20.66
N TRP A 157 -26.65 20.98 -20.32
CA TRP A 157 -26.34 22.05 -21.23
C TRP A 157 -24.97 22.65 -20.89
N ALA A 158 -24.16 22.92 -21.88
CA ALA A 158 -22.92 23.67 -21.75
C ALA A 158 -23.05 24.97 -22.59
N ILE A 159 -22.61 26.08 -22.02
CA ILE A 159 -22.61 27.36 -22.72
C ILE A 159 -21.18 27.67 -23.13
N ASP A 160 -20.93 27.66 -24.44
CA ASP A 160 -19.68 28.09 -25.03
C ASP A 160 -19.88 29.48 -25.64
N VAL A 161 -19.01 30.41 -25.29
CA VAL A 161 -19.05 31.79 -25.73
C VAL A 161 -17.86 32.05 -26.64
N SER A 162 -18.15 32.52 -27.86
CA SER A 162 -17.12 33.03 -28.76
C SER A 162 -16.99 34.53 -28.59
N LEU A 163 -15.82 34.98 -28.21
CA LEU A 163 -15.52 36.37 -27.93
C LEU A 163 -14.46 36.89 -28.93
N SER A 164 -14.48 38.17 -29.20
CA SER A 164 -13.45 38.82 -30.01
C SER A 164 -13.01 40.13 -29.37
N THR A 165 -11.72 40.34 -29.26
CA THR A 165 -11.14 41.59 -28.80
C THR A 165 -9.94 41.93 -29.69
N GLU A 166 -9.82 43.18 -30.12
CA GLU A 166 -8.71 43.70 -30.96
C GLU A 166 -8.42 42.83 -32.20
N GLY A 167 -9.46 42.23 -32.78
CA GLY A 167 -9.33 41.36 -33.96
C GLY A 167 -8.89 39.93 -33.67
N GLN A 168 -8.67 39.55 -32.42
CA GLN A 168 -8.40 38.17 -31.99
C GLN A 168 -9.66 37.53 -31.43
N ALA A 169 -10.00 36.36 -31.97
CA ALA A 169 -11.13 35.56 -31.51
C ALA A 169 -10.64 34.52 -30.48
N PHE A 170 -11.38 34.30 -29.40
CA PHE A 170 -11.18 33.25 -28.43
C PHE A 170 -12.52 32.66 -27.97
N SER A 171 -12.50 31.45 -27.51
CA SER A 171 -13.65 30.78 -26.90
C SER A 171 -13.49 30.65 -25.39
N ALA A 172 -14.59 30.78 -24.69
CA ALA A 172 -14.65 30.53 -23.24
C ALA A 172 -15.87 29.66 -22.93
N GLN A 173 -15.75 28.79 -21.97
CA GLN A 173 -16.87 27.99 -21.47
C GLN A 173 -17.37 28.63 -20.18
N TRP A 174 -18.67 28.84 -20.09
CA TRP A 174 -19.27 29.30 -18.85
C TRP A 174 -19.23 28.18 -17.79
N VAL A 175 -18.75 28.47 -16.61
CA VAL A 175 -18.76 27.56 -15.47
C VAL A 175 -19.86 28.01 -14.52
N ALA A 176 -20.82 27.12 -14.26
CA ALA A 176 -21.90 27.42 -13.33
C ALA A 176 -21.33 27.72 -11.92
N PRO A 177 -21.80 28.78 -11.25
CA PRO A 177 -21.45 29.04 -9.86
C PRO A 177 -21.85 27.87 -8.95
N ASP A 178 -21.18 27.74 -7.80
CA ASP A 178 -21.55 26.77 -6.78
C ASP A 178 -23.01 26.95 -6.37
N GLY A 179 -23.77 25.84 -6.30
CA GLY A 179 -25.20 25.86 -6.02
C GLY A 179 -26.13 26.01 -7.24
N CYS A 180 -25.59 26.16 -8.44
CA CYS A 180 -26.37 26.13 -9.71
C CYS A 180 -26.38 24.70 -10.31
N THR A 181 -26.44 23.71 -9.51
CA THR A 181 -26.61 22.29 -9.90
C THR A 181 -27.89 21.76 -9.28
N ASP A 182 -28.58 20.87 -9.99
CA ASP A 182 -29.72 20.16 -9.43
C ASP A 182 -29.30 19.15 -8.36
N ASP A 183 -30.25 18.61 -7.61
CA ASP A 183 -30.01 17.62 -6.55
C ASP A 183 -29.35 16.31 -7.05
N ALA A 184 -29.29 16.09 -8.35
CA ALA A 184 -28.61 14.97 -8.98
C ALA A 184 -27.17 15.29 -9.44
N GLY A 185 -26.66 16.50 -9.12
CA GLY A 185 -25.34 16.97 -9.54
C GLY A 185 -25.28 17.44 -11.00
N GLY A 186 -26.42 17.49 -11.68
CA GLY A 186 -26.58 18.11 -12.99
C GLY A 186 -26.47 19.64 -12.87
N ARG A 187 -25.94 20.31 -13.90
CA ARG A 187 -25.99 21.77 -13.94
C ARG A 187 -27.43 22.22 -14.14
N ALA A 188 -27.95 23.02 -13.20
CA ALA A 188 -29.28 23.58 -13.34
C ALA A 188 -29.39 24.30 -14.68
N GLY A 189 -30.44 23.99 -15.46
CA GLY A 189 -30.74 24.71 -16.68
C GLY A 189 -30.99 26.17 -16.34
N ILE A 190 -30.51 27.05 -17.21
CA ILE A 190 -30.87 28.47 -17.23
C ILE A 190 -32.32 28.58 -17.70
#